data_5531a74b7c18c81a316f85aae9551547
#
_entry.id   5531a74b7c18c81a316f85aae9551547
#
_cell.length_a   1.000
_cell.length_b   1.000
_cell.length_c   1.000
_cell.angle_alpha   90.00
_cell.angle_beta   90.00
_cell.angle_gamma   90.00
#
_symmetry.space_group_name_H-M   'P 1'
#
loop_
_entity.id
_entity.type
_entity.pdbx_description
1 polymer ?
#
loop_
_entity_poly.entity_id
_entity_poly.type
_entity_poly.pdbx_seq_one_letter_code
_entity_poly.pdbx_strand_id
1 'polypeptide(L)'
;MITGYVPGGFDMLHVGHLNILTEAAKRCDRLIAGVATDESLERMKGRGPIVPLAERMAMVAALRMVDSVVPDYDQDKRLAWKRSPFDVLFKGTDWEGTDKGRRLEAEMAEVGASVVYLPYTPTTSSTMLRRTLVQEVASRSPQGAK
;
A
#
# COMPACT_ATOMS: atom_id res chain seq x y z
N MET A 1 -3.11 18.24 -15.72
CA MET A 1 -2.22 17.19 -15.18
C MET A 1 -2.97 16.38 -14.13
N ILE A 2 -2.92 15.05 -14.25
CA ILE A 2 -3.59 14.15 -13.31
C ILE A 2 -2.58 13.65 -12.31
N THR A 3 -2.85 13.87 -11.02
CA THR A 3 -2.05 13.34 -9.92
C THR A 3 -2.73 12.12 -9.33
N GLY A 4 -2.02 11.01 -9.28
CA GLY A 4 -2.51 9.75 -8.71
C GLY A 4 -1.88 9.47 -7.35
N TYR A 5 -2.60 8.74 -6.51
CA TYR A 5 -2.16 8.35 -5.18
C TYR A 5 -2.39 6.86 -4.98
N VAL A 6 -1.36 6.15 -4.57
CA VAL A 6 -1.46 4.72 -4.24
C VAL A 6 -1.10 4.54 -2.77
N PRO A 7 -2.07 4.29 -1.89
CA PRO A 7 -1.79 3.96 -0.49
C PRO A 7 -1.43 2.49 -0.35
N GLY A 8 -0.53 2.18 0.55
CA GLY A 8 -0.19 0.79 0.85
C GLY A 8 0.86 0.66 1.93
N GLY A 9 1.03 -0.56 2.43
CA GLY A 9 2.09 -0.85 3.39
C GLY A 9 3.45 -0.98 2.71
N PHE A 10 3.47 -1.57 1.53
CA PHE A 10 4.69 -1.85 0.76
C PHE A 10 5.75 -2.59 1.59
N ASP A 11 5.26 -3.52 2.43
CA ASP A 11 6.13 -4.31 3.29
C ASP A 11 6.69 -5.49 2.49
N MET A 12 8.00 -5.70 2.59
CA MET A 12 8.70 -6.73 1.80
C MET A 12 8.35 -6.58 0.30
N LEU A 13 8.76 -5.47 -0.28
CA LEU A 13 8.46 -5.10 -1.66
C LEU A 13 8.57 -6.29 -2.62
N HIS A 14 7.51 -6.52 -3.38
CA HIS A 14 7.45 -7.67 -4.31
C HIS A 14 6.71 -7.28 -5.61
N VAL A 15 6.58 -8.25 -6.53
CA VAL A 15 6.02 -7.99 -7.85
C VAL A 15 4.59 -7.45 -7.82
N GLY A 16 3.79 -7.82 -6.82
CA GLY A 16 2.44 -7.28 -6.66
C GLY A 16 2.44 -5.77 -6.46
N HIS A 17 3.37 -5.27 -5.67
CA HIS A 17 3.55 -3.83 -5.48
C HIS A 17 3.99 -3.14 -6.77
N LEU A 18 4.95 -3.74 -7.49
CA LEU A 18 5.40 -3.19 -8.77
C LEU A 18 4.26 -3.10 -9.77
N ASN A 19 3.43 -4.13 -9.84
CA ASN A 19 2.34 -4.18 -10.80
C ASN A 19 1.30 -3.08 -10.57
N ILE A 20 0.87 -2.89 -9.32
CA ILE A 20 -0.12 -1.85 -9.02
C ILE A 20 0.45 -0.45 -9.28
N LEU A 21 1.71 -0.22 -8.90
CA LEU A 21 2.36 1.07 -9.13
C LEU A 21 2.56 1.33 -10.62
N THR A 22 2.95 0.32 -11.38
CA THR A 22 3.12 0.44 -12.83
C THR A 22 1.80 0.74 -13.53
N GLU A 23 0.73 0.03 -13.16
CA GLU A 23 -0.58 0.25 -13.75
C GLU A 23 -1.16 1.61 -13.38
N ALA A 24 -0.94 2.04 -12.14
CA ALA A 24 -1.35 3.38 -11.69
C ALA A 24 -0.62 4.47 -12.48
N ALA A 25 0.69 4.32 -12.66
CA ALA A 25 1.51 5.30 -13.37
C ALA A 25 1.06 5.50 -14.82
N LYS A 26 0.51 4.48 -15.46
CA LYS A 26 -0.02 4.57 -16.82
C LYS A 26 -1.28 5.44 -16.90
N ARG A 27 -1.94 5.70 -15.79
CA ARG A 27 -3.24 6.36 -15.74
C ARG A 27 -3.19 7.75 -15.12
N CYS A 28 -1.99 8.25 -14.83
CA CYS A 28 -1.80 9.59 -14.28
C CYS A 28 -0.50 10.18 -14.79
N ASP A 29 -0.34 11.49 -14.59
CA ASP A 29 0.87 12.19 -15.02
C ASP A 29 1.92 12.22 -13.92
N ARG A 30 1.46 12.21 -12.67
CA ARG A 30 2.32 12.21 -11.50
C ARG A 30 1.79 11.20 -10.49
N LEU A 31 2.64 10.31 -10.02
CA LEU A 31 2.26 9.25 -9.07
C LEU A 31 2.90 9.48 -7.70
N ILE A 32 2.05 9.56 -6.68
CA ILE A 32 2.44 9.64 -5.28
C ILE A 32 2.16 8.28 -4.64
N ALA A 33 3.16 7.70 -3.99
CA ALA A 33 2.96 6.50 -3.17
C ALA A 33 2.84 6.92 -1.70
N GLY A 34 1.75 6.54 -1.06
CA GLY A 34 1.54 6.79 0.37
C GLY A 34 1.87 5.54 1.16
N VAL A 35 2.99 5.57 1.87
CA VAL A 35 3.49 4.40 2.61
C VAL A 35 2.99 4.46 4.04
N ALA A 36 2.17 3.47 4.43
CA ALA A 36 1.58 3.43 5.77
C ALA A 36 2.66 3.38 6.85
N THR A 37 2.49 4.20 7.89
CA THR A 37 3.44 4.20 9.02
C THR A 37 3.35 2.87 9.77
N ASP A 38 4.39 2.56 10.54
CA ASP A 38 4.41 1.35 11.35
C ASP A 38 3.21 1.32 12.31
N GLU A 39 2.90 2.46 12.93
CA GLU A 39 1.78 2.60 13.87
C GLU A 39 0.43 2.44 13.16
N SER A 40 0.30 2.97 11.96
CA SER A 40 -0.92 2.84 11.17
C SER A 40 -1.18 1.38 10.78
N LEU A 41 -0.14 0.67 10.36
CA LEU A 41 -0.25 -0.75 10.03
C LEU A 41 -0.59 -1.59 11.25
N GLU A 42 -0.01 -1.28 12.39
CA GLU A 42 -0.31 -1.98 13.63
C GLU A 42 -1.78 -1.80 14.03
N ARG A 43 -2.30 -0.57 13.93
CA ARG A 43 -3.72 -0.30 14.21
C ARG A 43 -4.65 -1.02 13.24
N MET A 44 -4.28 -1.08 11.95
CA MET A 44 -5.13 -1.68 10.92
C MET A 44 -5.09 -3.20 10.92
N LYS A 45 -3.94 -3.79 11.18
CA LYS A 45 -3.71 -5.24 11.02
C LYS A 45 -3.44 -5.97 12.32
N GLY A 46 -3.32 -5.26 13.45
CA GLY A 46 -3.00 -5.85 14.74
C GLY A 46 -1.52 -6.20 14.90
N ARG A 47 -0.69 -5.85 13.94
CA ARG A 47 0.76 -6.09 13.99
C ARG A 47 1.48 -5.07 13.12
N GLY A 48 2.72 -4.73 13.51
CA GLY A 48 3.58 -3.87 12.71
C GLY A 48 4.14 -4.56 11.47
N PRO A 49 4.81 -3.82 10.60
CA PRO A 49 5.45 -4.38 9.41
C PRO A 49 6.74 -5.13 9.77
N ILE A 50 7.22 -5.95 8.82
CA ILE A 50 8.53 -6.58 8.93
C ILE A 50 9.63 -5.55 8.69
N VAL A 51 9.44 -4.69 7.68
CA VAL A 51 10.42 -3.68 7.30
C VAL A 51 9.96 -2.31 7.83
N PRO A 52 10.82 -1.57 8.55
CA PRO A 52 10.43 -0.27 9.11
C PRO A 52 10.16 0.78 8.04
N LEU A 53 9.37 1.78 8.40
CA LEU A 53 8.87 2.82 7.48
C LEU A 53 9.98 3.47 6.64
N ALA A 54 11.07 3.88 7.26
CA ALA A 54 12.14 4.58 6.55
C ALA A 54 12.70 3.74 5.39
N GLU A 55 12.86 2.44 5.62
CA GLU A 55 13.36 1.52 4.59
C GLU A 55 12.31 1.23 3.53
N ARG A 56 11.05 1.06 3.95
CA ARG A 56 9.96 0.86 2.98
C ARG A 56 9.82 2.08 2.06
N MET A 57 9.90 3.28 2.61
CA MET A 57 9.85 4.51 1.82
C MET A 57 11.04 4.62 0.87
N ALA A 58 12.23 4.26 1.33
CA ALA A 58 13.45 4.30 0.50
C ALA A 58 13.34 3.36 -0.69
N MET A 59 12.82 2.15 -0.47
CA MET A 59 12.63 1.17 -1.53
C MET A 59 11.62 1.64 -2.57
N VAL A 60 10.49 2.17 -2.13
CA VAL A 60 9.45 2.67 -3.04
C VAL A 60 9.94 3.90 -3.80
N ALA A 61 10.68 4.79 -3.13
CA ALA A 61 11.22 5.99 -3.76
C ALA A 61 12.23 5.67 -4.89
N ALA A 62 12.86 4.51 -4.83
CA ALA A 62 13.83 4.08 -5.84
C ALA A 62 13.15 3.53 -7.10
N LEU A 63 11.84 3.32 -7.08
CA LEU A 63 11.11 2.78 -8.22
C LEU A 63 10.90 3.87 -9.28
N ARG A 64 11.19 3.48 -10.52
CA ARG A 64 11.18 4.40 -11.66
C ARG A 64 9.84 5.11 -11.87
N MET A 65 8.73 4.41 -11.65
CA MET A 65 7.40 4.94 -11.94
C MET A 65 6.84 5.84 -10.84
N VAL A 66 7.49 5.92 -9.69
CA VAL A 66 7.02 6.71 -8.55
C VAL A 66 7.68 8.08 -8.57
N ASP A 67 6.87 9.13 -8.57
CA ASP A 67 7.38 10.52 -8.59
C ASP A 67 7.66 11.05 -7.20
N SER A 68 6.85 10.68 -6.21
CA SER A 68 7.10 11.07 -4.83
C SER A 68 6.54 10.04 -3.86
N VAL A 69 7.13 9.98 -2.67
CA VAL A 69 6.75 9.07 -1.61
C VAL A 69 6.46 9.89 -0.37
N VAL A 70 5.31 9.62 0.26
CA VAL A 70 4.92 10.30 1.49
C VAL A 70 4.50 9.26 2.53
N PRO A 71 4.68 9.54 3.84
CA PRO A 71 4.12 8.67 4.85
C PRO A 71 2.60 8.81 4.88
N ASP A 72 1.91 7.71 5.14
CA ASP A 72 0.45 7.68 5.24
C ASP A 72 0.09 7.29 6.66
N TYR A 73 -0.51 8.22 7.39
CA TYR A 73 -0.73 8.09 8.84
C TYR A 73 -2.08 7.53 9.21
N ASP A 74 -3.05 7.56 8.30
CA ASP A 74 -4.45 7.34 8.65
C ASP A 74 -5.19 6.44 7.67
N GLN A 75 -6.24 5.75 8.16
CA GLN A 75 -7.17 5.05 7.29
C GLN A 75 -8.02 6.02 6.48
N ASP A 76 -8.34 7.17 7.05
CA ASP A 76 -9.12 8.20 6.40
C ASP A 76 -8.26 8.94 5.37
N LYS A 77 -8.44 8.61 4.10
CA LYS A 77 -7.63 9.16 3.01
C LYS A 77 -7.95 10.61 2.67
N ARG A 78 -9.00 11.19 3.26
CA ARG A 78 -9.23 12.62 3.17
C ARG A 78 -8.11 13.40 3.84
N LEU A 79 -7.52 12.83 4.92
CA LEU A 79 -6.37 13.41 5.60
C LEU A 79 -5.11 13.35 4.74
N ALA A 80 -4.91 12.24 4.03
CA ALA A 80 -3.82 12.12 3.07
C ALA A 80 -3.97 13.15 1.95
N TRP A 81 -5.19 13.33 1.45
CA TRP A 81 -5.48 14.31 0.42
C TRP A 81 -5.16 15.74 0.88
N LYS A 82 -5.45 16.08 2.12
CA LYS A 82 -5.12 17.40 2.67
C LYS A 82 -3.63 17.69 2.68
N ARG A 83 -2.81 16.67 2.94
CA ARG A 83 -1.36 16.81 2.96
C ARG A 83 -0.76 16.85 1.56
N SER A 84 -1.28 16.04 0.66
CA SER A 84 -0.78 15.88 -0.71
C SER A 84 -1.96 15.68 -1.64
N PRO A 85 -2.62 16.75 -2.10
CA PRO A 85 -3.81 16.64 -2.95
C PRO A 85 -3.54 15.82 -4.21
N PHE A 86 -4.55 14.99 -4.57
CA PHE A 86 -4.50 14.14 -5.75
C PHE A 86 -5.88 14.11 -6.41
N ASP A 87 -5.92 13.69 -7.67
CA ASP A 87 -7.16 13.61 -8.45
C ASP A 87 -7.78 12.22 -8.40
N VAL A 88 -6.94 11.19 -8.30
CA VAL A 88 -7.39 9.80 -8.31
C VAL A 88 -6.59 8.98 -7.30
N LEU A 89 -7.32 8.14 -6.56
CA LEU A 89 -6.72 7.16 -5.65
C LEU A 89 -6.88 5.78 -6.29
N PHE A 90 -5.77 5.06 -6.40
CA PHE A 90 -5.76 3.71 -6.96
C PHE A 90 -5.76 2.67 -5.84
N LYS A 91 -6.58 1.66 -6.00
CA LYS A 91 -6.70 0.55 -5.06
C LYS A 91 -6.82 -0.76 -5.83
N GLY A 92 -6.51 -1.88 -5.19
CA GLY A 92 -6.71 -3.19 -5.81
C GLY A 92 -8.20 -3.55 -5.90
N THR A 93 -8.55 -4.38 -6.87
CA THR A 93 -9.94 -4.81 -7.11
C THR A 93 -10.52 -5.62 -5.95
N ASP A 94 -9.69 -6.11 -5.03
CA ASP A 94 -10.15 -6.81 -3.82
C ASP A 94 -11.02 -5.94 -2.91
N TRP A 95 -10.92 -4.61 -3.03
CA TRP A 95 -11.78 -3.68 -2.29
C TRP A 95 -13.05 -3.31 -3.03
N GLU A 96 -13.12 -3.58 -4.34
CA GLU A 96 -14.26 -3.22 -5.17
C GLU A 96 -15.51 -3.98 -4.74
N GLY A 97 -16.62 -3.27 -4.52
CA GLY A 97 -17.86 -3.87 -4.08
C GLY A 97 -17.93 -4.23 -2.60
N THR A 98 -16.88 -3.95 -1.83
CA THR A 98 -16.87 -4.16 -0.38
C THR A 98 -17.32 -2.92 0.38
N ASP A 99 -17.66 -3.08 1.66
CA ASP A 99 -18.01 -1.94 2.52
C ASP A 99 -16.84 -0.95 2.64
N LYS A 100 -15.62 -1.47 2.74
CA LYS A 100 -14.42 -0.63 2.80
C LYS A 100 -14.26 0.19 1.52
N GLY A 101 -14.47 -0.44 0.37
CA GLY A 101 -14.39 0.23 -0.92
C GLY A 101 -15.43 1.31 -1.08
N ARG A 102 -16.68 1.02 -0.71
CA ARG A 102 -17.76 2.01 -0.76
C ARG A 102 -17.51 3.21 0.14
N ARG A 103 -16.96 2.97 1.32
CA ARG A 103 -16.58 4.05 2.24
C ARG A 103 -15.47 4.91 1.63
N LEU A 104 -14.47 4.27 1.07
CA LEU A 104 -13.35 4.97 0.42
C LEU A 104 -13.86 5.86 -0.72
N GLU A 105 -14.74 5.31 -1.56
CA GLU A 105 -15.32 6.06 -2.68
C GLU A 105 -16.10 7.29 -2.20
N ALA A 106 -16.89 7.13 -1.13
CA ALA A 106 -17.66 8.23 -0.55
C ALA A 106 -16.74 9.31 0.05
N GLU A 107 -15.71 8.91 0.76
CA GLU A 107 -14.74 9.83 1.35
C GLU A 107 -13.97 10.60 0.28
N MET A 108 -13.58 9.92 -0.80
CA MET A 108 -12.86 10.56 -1.89
C MET A 108 -13.77 11.55 -2.65
N ALA A 109 -15.02 11.20 -2.82
CA ALA A 109 -15.99 12.11 -3.45
C ALA A 109 -16.11 13.43 -2.69
N GLU A 110 -16.01 13.41 -1.37
CA GLU A 110 -16.08 14.62 -0.54
C GLU A 110 -14.96 15.61 -0.85
N VAL A 111 -13.79 15.13 -1.26
CA VAL A 111 -12.64 15.99 -1.57
C VAL A 111 -12.45 16.18 -3.09
N GLY A 112 -13.37 15.67 -3.90
CA GLY A 112 -13.31 15.83 -5.35
C GLY A 112 -12.36 14.86 -6.04
N ALA A 113 -11.95 13.79 -5.36
CA ALA A 113 -11.12 12.76 -5.95
C ALA A 113 -11.96 11.54 -6.34
N SER A 114 -11.47 10.75 -7.26
CA SER A 114 -12.11 9.50 -7.67
C SER A 114 -11.28 8.29 -7.23
N VAL A 115 -11.92 7.13 -7.17
CA VAL A 115 -11.25 5.87 -6.88
C VAL A 115 -11.25 5.01 -8.14
N VAL A 116 -10.10 4.49 -8.51
CA VAL A 116 -9.95 3.56 -9.63
C VAL A 116 -9.37 2.27 -9.10
N TYR A 117 -10.05 1.16 -9.38
CA TYR A 117 -9.59 -0.16 -8.96
C TYR A 117 -8.74 -0.78 -10.06
N LEU A 118 -7.60 -1.33 -9.64
CA LEU A 118 -6.65 -1.97 -10.54
C LEU A 118 -6.60 -3.47 -10.28
N PRO A 119 -6.32 -4.28 -11.32
CA PRO A 119 -6.28 -5.73 -11.17
C PRO A 119 -5.31 -6.15 -10.07
N TYR A 120 -5.78 -7.05 -9.21
CA TYR A 120 -4.96 -7.67 -8.19
C TYR A 120 -4.08 -8.77 -8.80
N THR A 121 -2.80 -8.79 -8.45
CA THR A 121 -1.87 -9.82 -8.92
C THR A 121 -1.78 -10.94 -7.88
N PRO A 122 -2.33 -12.13 -8.17
CA PRO A 122 -2.41 -13.21 -7.17
C PRO A 122 -1.15 -14.08 -7.09
N THR A 123 0.04 -13.50 -7.22
CA THR A 123 1.28 -14.27 -7.19
C THR A 123 1.92 -14.22 -5.81
N THR A 124 2.70 -13.19 -5.53
CA THR A 124 3.37 -13.01 -4.24
C THR A 124 2.67 -11.90 -3.47
N SER A 125 2.51 -12.09 -2.16
CA SER A 125 1.96 -11.06 -1.28
C SER A 125 2.78 -10.99 -0.01
N SER A 126 2.70 -9.84 0.68
CA SER A 126 3.37 -9.68 1.98
C SER A 126 2.81 -10.66 3.01
N THR A 127 1.51 -10.95 2.93
CA THR A 127 0.88 -11.95 3.80
C THR A 127 1.47 -13.33 3.57
N MET A 128 1.63 -13.74 2.30
CA MET A 128 2.22 -15.03 1.95
C MET A 128 3.68 -15.12 2.41
N LEU A 129 4.46 -14.07 2.18
CA LEU A 129 5.86 -13.99 2.61
C LEU A 129 5.96 -14.09 4.13
N ARG A 130 5.09 -13.40 4.85
CA ARG A 130 5.05 -13.42 6.31
C ARG A 130 4.73 -14.82 6.83
N ARG A 131 3.78 -15.51 6.23
CA ARG A 131 3.43 -16.89 6.58
C ARG A 131 4.61 -17.82 6.36
N THR A 132 5.30 -17.69 5.25
CA THR A 132 6.47 -18.50 4.94
C THR A 132 7.57 -18.30 5.97
N LEU A 133 7.83 -17.06 6.38
CA LEU A 133 8.82 -16.76 7.41
C LEU A 133 8.45 -17.37 8.76
N VAL A 134 7.17 -17.29 9.15
CA VAL A 134 6.69 -17.89 10.39
C VAL A 134 6.85 -19.41 10.37
N GLN A 135 6.50 -20.07 9.27
CA GLN A 135 6.67 -21.50 9.10
C GLN A 135 8.14 -21.91 9.17
N GLU A 136 9.01 -21.14 8.54
CA GLU A 136 10.44 -21.39 8.54
C GLU A 136 11.02 -21.31 9.95
N VAL A 137 10.64 -20.30 10.71
CA VAL A 137 11.05 -20.15 12.12
C VAL A 137 10.52 -21.31 12.96
N ALA A 138 9.24 -21.66 12.80
CA ALA A 138 8.59 -22.75 13.56
C ALA A 138 9.28 -24.09 13.27
N SER A 139 9.66 -24.38 12.02
CA SER A 139 10.31 -25.64 11.64
C SER A 139 11.71 -25.78 12.21
N ARG A 140 12.38 -24.67 12.50
CA ARG A 140 13.74 -24.66 13.08
C ARG A 140 13.75 -24.62 14.60
N SER A 141 12.65 -24.21 15.22
CA SER A 141 12.61 -23.79 16.61
C SER A 141 13.10 -24.81 17.63
N PRO A 142 12.60 -26.04 17.72
CA PRO A 142 13.02 -26.96 18.80
C PRO A 142 14.46 -27.45 18.64
N GLN A 143 14.87 -27.78 17.43
CA GLN A 143 16.19 -28.31 17.16
C GLN A 143 17.22 -27.19 17.03
N GLY A 144 16.81 -26.06 16.49
CA GLY A 144 17.67 -24.89 16.33
C GLY A 144 18.10 -24.27 17.66
N ALA A 145 17.32 -24.47 18.71
CA ALA A 145 17.62 -23.97 20.05
C ALA A 145 18.73 -24.72 20.74
N LYS A 146 19.17 -25.82 20.18
CA LYS A 146 20.27 -26.61 20.70
C LYS A 146 21.59 -26.19 20.08
#